data_4a0ca2eac4f175f97d3787407da50c27
#
_entry.id   4a0ca2eac4f175f97d3787407da50c27
#
_cell.length_a   1.000
_cell.length_b   1.000
_cell.length_c   1.000
_cell.angle_alpha   90.00
_cell.angle_beta   90.00
_cell.angle_gamma   90.00
#
_symmetry.space_group_name_H-M   'P 1'
#
loop_
_entity.id
_entity.type
_entity.pdbx_description
1 polymer ?
#
loop_
_entity_poly.entity_id
_entity_poly.type
_entity_poly.pdbx_seq_one_letter_code
_entity_poly.pdbx_strand_id
1 'polypeptide(L)'
;LFFLGSGDVFSNDAVLANVFSSINKGHSLVSGKINYCGNTRPFIYSKRKTLKKPTWSSAIWLRNGLHHQGTFYRRKLFLETTYNLTYKILSDYWFHIYLYKKKIPCQIVDLLIATCNSDGVSKKGQWKIYQEEISLKTDLSSVYLAPLFYILSIIKYSLRKIINVL
;
A
#
# COMPACT_ATOMS: atom_id res chain seq x y z
N LEU A 1 -7.72 -13.85 4.09
CA LEU A 1 -7.54 -12.83 5.12
C LEU A 1 -7.76 -11.45 4.53
N PHE A 2 -8.32 -10.56 5.33
CA PHE A 2 -8.51 -9.15 5.01
C PHE A 2 -8.30 -8.32 6.29
N PHE A 3 -7.73 -7.14 6.15
CA PHE A 3 -7.41 -6.27 7.29
C PHE A 3 -8.10 -4.92 7.11
N LEU A 4 -9.02 -4.61 8.00
CA LEU A 4 -9.71 -3.31 8.04
C LEU A 4 -9.18 -2.52 9.24
N GLY A 5 -8.81 -1.27 9.02
CA GLY A 5 -8.33 -0.41 10.09
C GLY A 5 -9.46 0.15 10.96
N SER A 6 -9.10 0.66 12.12
CA SER A 6 -10.07 1.35 12.98
C SER A 6 -10.62 2.59 12.28
N GLY A 7 -11.94 2.69 12.18
CA GLY A 7 -12.63 3.78 11.49
C GLY A 7 -12.74 3.63 9.97
N ASP A 8 -12.22 2.52 9.40
CA ASP A 8 -12.44 2.20 8.00
C ASP A 8 -13.67 1.31 7.85
N VAL A 9 -14.35 1.42 6.70
CA VAL A 9 -15.57 0.66 6.41
C VAL A 9 -15.52 0.05 5.02
N PHE A 10 -16.23 -1.06 4.81
CA PHE A 10 -16.49 -1.53 3.46
C PHE A 10 -17.28 -0.49 2.68
N SER A 11 -17.08 -0.42 1.36
CA SER A 11 -17.78 0.55 0.51
C SER A 11 -19.27 0.30 0.42
N ASN A 12 -19.71 -0.94 0.59
CA ASN A 12 -21.11 -1.37 0.66
C ASN A 12 -21.20 -2.81 1.19
N ASP A 13 -22.40 -3.27 1.50
CA ASP A 13 -22.66 -4.59 2.09
C ASP A 13 -22.37 -5.77 1.13
N ALA A 14 -22.40 -5.52 -0.18
CA ALA A 14 -22.17 -6.55 -1.20
C ALA A 14 -20.67 -6.76 -1.54
N VAL A 15 -19.75 -5.99 -0.96
CA VAL A 15 -18.32 -6.05 -1.29
C VAL A 15 -17.76 -7.46 -1.22
N LEU A 16 -18.00 -8.17 -0.13
CA LEU A 16 -17.47 -9.53 0.05
C LEU A 16 -18.03 -10.48 -1.01
N ALA A 17 -19.34 -10.47 -1.24
CA ALA A 17 -19.99 -11.31 -2.25
C ALA A 17 -19.40 -11.02 -3.65
N ASN A 18 -19.29 -9.74 -4.01
CA ASN A 18 -18.75 -9.31 -5.30
C ASN A 18 -17.27 -9.70 -5.49
N VAL A 19 -16.45 -9.57 -4.45
CA VAL A 19 -15.05 -9.99 -4.50
C VAL A 19 -14.96 -11.50 -4.65
N PHE A 20 -15.67 -12.27 -3.81
CA PHE A 20 -15.59 -13.73 -3.85
C PHE A 20 -16.12 -14.33 -5.15
N SER A 21 -17.14 -13.72 -5.78
CA SER A 21 -17.62 -14.14 -7.10
C SER A 21 -16.64 -13.84 -8.24
N SER A 22 -15.75 -12.85 -8.05
CA SER A 22 -14.77 -12.43 -9.07
C SER A 22 -13.39 -13.10 -8.94
N ILE A 23 -13.13 -13.87 -7.87
CA ILE A 23 -11.83 -14.48 -7.62
C ILE A 23 -11.49 -15.57 -8.64
N ASN A 24 -10.38 -15.40 -9.33
CA ASN A 24 -9.78 -16.44 -10.16
C ASN A 24 -8.92 -17.38 -9.31
N LYS A 25 -9.11 -18.71 -9.48
CA LYS A 25 -8.49 -19.76 -8.65
C LYS A 25 -6.94 -19.71 -8.59
N GLY A 26 -6.29 -19.14 -9.59
CA GLY A 26 -4.82 -19.06 -9.66
C GLY A 26 -4.18 -17.94 -8.83
N HIS A 27 -4.95 -16.97 -8.32
CA HIS A 27 -4.42 -15.81 -7.64
C HIS A 27 -4.38 -15.99 -6.11
N SER A 28 -3.31 -15.50 -5.51
CA SER A 28 -3.13 -15.52 -4.05
C SER A 28 -3.41 -14.18 -3.39
N LEU A 29 -3.48 -13.11 -4.21
CA LEU A 29 -3.86 -11.76 -3.84
C LEU A 29 -5.01 -11.31 -4.75
N VAL A 30 -5.98 -10.61 -4.16
CA VAL A 30 -7.03 -9.91 -4.91
C VAL A 30 -7.10 -8.49 -4.35
N SER A 31 -6.91 -7.49 -5.19
CA SER A 31 -6.90 -6.09 -4.74
C SER A 31 -7.83 -5.23 -5.58
N GLY A 32 -8.63 -4.43 -4.90
CA GLY A 32 -9.54 -3.46 -5.50
C GLY A 32 -9.22 -2.02 -5.09
N LYS A 33 -10.07 -1.11 -5.52
CA LYS A 33 -9.96 0.32 -5.22
C LYS A 33 -10.29 0.59 -3.76
N ILE A 34 -9.70 1.63 -3.22
CA ILE A 34 -10.14 2.25 -1.96
C ILE A 34 -10.43 3.72 -2.19
N ASN A 35 -11.35 4.26 -1.42
CA ASN A 35 -11.60 5.69 -1.35
C ASN A 35 -11.08 6.24 -0.02
N TYR A 36 -10.49 7.43 -0.03
CA TYR A 36 -10.09 8.11 1.18
C TYR A 36 -11.15 9.14 1.59
N CYS A 37 -11.49 9.16 2.87
CA CYS A 37 -12.24 10.23 3.52
C CYS A 37 -11.35 10.90 4.57
N GLY A 38 -11.75 12.09 5.04
CA GLY A 38 -11.00 12.87 6.03
C GLY A 38 -10.34 14.11 5.45
N ASN A 39 -9.59 14.83 6.29
CA ASN A 39 -9.09 16.17 6.01
C ASN A 39 -7.66 16.21 5.46
N THR A 40 -6.89 15.14 5.59
CA THR A 40 -5.51 15.08 5.05
C THR A 40 -5.50 14.70 3.58
N ARG A 41 -4.56 15.30 2.83
CA ARG A 41 -4.35 14.93 1.43
C ARG A 41 -3.76 13.53 1.33
N PRO A 42 -4.49 12.56 0.78
CA PRO A 42 -3.96 11.21 0.63
C PRO A 42 -2.89 11.09 -0.46
N PHE A 43 -2.89 12.04 -1.41
CA PHE A 43 -1.95 12.03 -2.55
C PHE A 43 -1.16 13.35 -2.63
N ILE A 44 0.15 13.26 -2.87
CA ILE A 44 1.04 14.42 -3.02
C ILE A 44 0.65 15.26 -4.25
N TYR A 45 0.25 14.59 -5.34
CA TYR A 45 0.05 15.22 -6.66
C TYR A 45 -1.37 15.75 -6.91
N SER A 46 -2.31 15.57 -5.98
CA SER A 46 -3.68 16.04 -6.17
C SER A 46 -4.40 16.34 -4.85
N LYS A 47 -4.92 17.55 -4.76
CA LYS A 47 -5.73 18.02 -3.61
C LYS A 47 -7.12 17.36 -3.57
N ARG A 48 -7.66 17.00 -4.75
CA ARG A 48 -9.05 16.55 -4.90
C ARG A 48 -9.19 15.03 -5.05
N LYS A 49 -8.09 14.34 -5.31
CA LYS A 49 -8.14 12.90 -5.56
C LYS A 49 -8.28 12.13 -4.25
N THR A 50 -9.32 11.36 -4.13
CA THR A 50 -9.58 10.47 -2.99
C THR A 50 -9.44 8.99 -3.35
N LEU A 51 -9.66 8.63 -4.63
CA LEU A 51 -9.67 7.25 -5.09
C LEU A 51 -8.25 6.74 -5.36
N LYS A 52 -7.84 5.67 -4.68
CA LYS A 52 -6.62 4.91 -4.97
C LYS A 52 -6.98 3.65 -5.76
N LYS A 53 -6.43 3.56 -6.97
CA LYS A 53 -6.48 2.34 -7.80
C LYS A 53 -5.27 1.46 -7.47
N PRO A 54 -5.43 0.15 -7.29
CA PRO A 54 -4.32 -0.78 -7.06
C PRO A 54 -3.50 -0.95 -8.33
N THR A 55 -2.20 -1.22 -8.15
CA THR A 55 -1.27 -1.61 -9.22
C THR A 55 -0.34 -2.71 -8.73
N TRP A 56 -0.04 -3.70 -9.60
CA TRP A 56 0.88 -4.79 -9.28
C TRP A 56 1.91 -4.89 -10.40
N SER A 57 2.99 -4.13 -10.28
CA SER A 57 4.04 -4.02 -11.27
C SER A 57 5.36 -3.62 -10.62
N SER A 58 6.46 -3.56 -11.41
CA SER A 58 7.78 -3.09 -10.93
C SER A 58 7.75 -1.69 -10.32
N ALA A 59 6.73 -0.87 -10.61
CA ALA A 59 6.52 0.42 -9.96
C ALA A 59 6.33 0.30 -8.43
N ILE A 60 6.15 -0.92 -7.90
CA ILE A 60 6.13 -1.18 -6.46
C ILE A 60 7.42 -0.73 -5.76
N TRP A 61 8.56 -0.73 -6.45
CA TRP A 61 9.83 -0.21 -5.92
C TRP A 61 9.83 1.33 -5.75
N LEU A 62 8.96 2.03 -6.46
CA LEU A 62 8.81 3.48 -6.29
C LEU A 62 7.77 3.83 -5.23
N ARG A 63 6.65 3.10 -5.19
CA ARG A 63 5.55 3.36 -4.25
C ARG A 63 4.77 2.09 -3.97
N ASN A 64 4.17 1.97 -2.79
CA ASN A 64 3.23 0.89 -2.53
C ASN A 64 2.05 0.93 -3.51
N GLY A 65 2.00 -0.06 -4.41
CA GLY A 65 0.97 -0.16 -5.44
C GLY A 65 -0.37 -0.65 -4.90
N LEU A 66 -0.36 -1.45 -3.84
CA LEU A 66 -1.56 -1.94 -3.18
C LEU A 66 -1.87 -1.12 -1.92
N HIS A 67 -3.05 -1.35 -1.37
CA HIS A 67 -3.43 -0.89 -0.04
C HIS A 67 -3.95 -2.10 0.74
N HIS A 68 -3.43 -2.36 1.94
CA HIS A 68 -3.82 -3.55 2.70
C HIS A 68 -5.33 -3.59 2.98
N GLN A 69 -5.97 -2.43 3.19
CA GLN A 69 -7.43 -2.27 3.38
C GLN A 69 -8.24 -2.38 2.07
N GLY A 70 -7.61 -2.64 0.94
CA GLY A 70 -8.23 -2.93 -0.34
C GLY A 70 -7.78 -4.28 -0.91
N THR A 71 -7.04 -5.08 -0.10
CA THR A 71 -6.40 -6.31 -0.59
C THR A 71 -6.81 -7.50 0.25
N PHE A 72 -7.28 -8.55 -0.42
CA PHE A 72 -7.56 -9.87 0.14
C PHE A 72 -6.36 -10.78 -0.10
N TYR A 73 -5.99 -11.52 0.93
CA TYR A 73 -4.83 -12.40 0.93
C TYR A 73 -5.26 -13.84 1.15
N ARG A 74 -4.72 -14.77 0.37
CA ARG A 74 -4.86 -16.20 0.67
C ARG A 74 -4.14 -16.49 1.99
N ARG A 75 -4.81 -17.19 2.93
CA ARG A 75 -4.26 -17.47 4.28
C ARG A 75 -2.88 -18.11 4.23
N LYS A 76 -2.63 -18.98 3.25
CA LYS A 76 -1.34 -19.66 3.08
C LYS A 76 -0.14 -18.70 3.06
N LEU A 77 -0.28 -17.51 2.51
CA LEU A 77 0.81 -16.51 2.46
C LEU A 77 1.31 -16.13 3.87
N PHE A 78 0.40 -16.06 4.84
CA PHE A 78 0.74 -15.73 6.23
C PHE A 78 1.21 -16.93 7.07
N LEU A 79 1.12 -18.14 6.53
CA LEU A 79 1.76 -19.32 7.13
C LEU A 79 3.25 -19.39 6.73
N GLU A 80 3.62 -18.84 5.57
CA GLU A 80 4.99 -18.82 5.06
C GLU A 80 5.77 -17.61 5.59
N THR A 81 5.13 -16.45 5.68
CA THR A 81 5.73 -15.23 6.23
C THR A 81 4.64 -14.29 6.72
N THR A 82 4.98 -13.44 7.68
CA THR A 82 4.08 -12.43 8.26
C THR A 82 4.58 -11.03 7.98
N TYR A 83 3.86 -10.01 8.44
CA TYR A 83 4.36 -8.65 8.45
C TYR A 83 5.68 -8.55 9.22
N ASN A 84 6.66 -7.87 8.65
CA ASN A 84 7.92 -7.62 9.34
C ASN A 84 7.75 -6.47 10.35
N LEU A 85 7.71 -6.80 11.63
CA LEU A 85 7.47 -5.85 12.72
C LEU A 85 8.64 -4.89 13.00
N THR A 86 9.78 -5.06 12.34
CA THR A 86 10.86 -4.07 12.34
C THR A 86 10.39 -2.76 11.70
N TYR A 87 9.49 -2.84 10.72
CA TYR A 87 8.88 -1.70 10.04
C TYR A 87 7.52 -1.38 10.67
N LYS A 88 7.50 -0.39 11.57
CA LYS A 88 6.31 -0.07 12.38
C LYS A 88 5.18 0.58 11.58
N ILE A 89 5.53 1.29 10.49
CA ILE A 89 4.58 2.06 9.67
C ILE A 89 4.37 1.42 8.30
N LEU A 90 5.42 0.85 7.71
CA LEU A 90 5.42 0.35 6.34
C LEU A 90 5.56 -1.18 6.25
N SER A 91 5.15 -1.91 7.29
CA SER A 91 5.20 -3.37 7.34
C SER A 91 4.38 -4.02 6.22
N ASP A 92 3.21 -3.44 5.87
CA ASP A 92 2.40 -3.85 4.73
C ASP A 92 3.13 -3.64 3.40
N TYR A 93 3.86 -2.54 3.27
CA TYR A 93 4.63 -2.26 2.06
C TYR A 93 5.81 -3.23 1.91
N TRP A 94 6.51 -3.53 3.00
CA TRP A 94 7.54 -4.57 3.03
C TRP A 94 6.98 -5.90 2.54
N PHE A 95 5.82 -6.31 3.06
CA PHE A 95 5.15 -7.56 2.71
C PHE A 95 4.76 -7.60 1.22
N HIS A 96 4.23 -6.50 0.69
CA HIS A 96 3.89 -6.42 -0.73
C HIS A 96 5.12 -6.55 -1.64
N ILE A 97 6.24 -5.88 -1.33
CA ILE A 97 7.47 -6.04 -2.11
C ILE A 97 8.00 -7.47 -2.00
N TYR A 98 7.97 -8.05 -0.80
CA TYR A 98 8.37 -9.45 -0.59
C TYR A 98 7.56 -10.40 -1.48
N LEU A 99 6.23 -10.30 -1.47
CA LEU A 99 5.35 -11.11 -2.31
C LEU A 99 5.60 -10.87 -3.81
N TYR A 100 5.84 -9.61 -4.20
CA TYR A 100 6.17 -9.26 -5.58
C TYR A 100 7.47 -9.93 -6.04
N LYS A 101 8.53 -9.91 -5.21
CA LYS A 101 9.79 -10.62 -5.48
C LYS A 101 9.59 -12.13 -5.61
N LYS A 102 8.70 -12.71 -4.82
CA LYS A 102 8.31 -14.12 -4.92
C LYS A 102 7.43 -14.43 -6.14
N LYS A 103 7.16 -13.43 -7.00
CA LYS A 103 6.30 -13.55 -8.18
C LYS A 103 4.88 -14.06 -7.86
N ILE A 104 4.38 -13.75 -6.67
CA ILE A 104 3.03 -14.12 -6.27
C ILE A 104 2.01 -13.38 -7.15
N PRO A 105 1.09 -14.10 -7.82
CA PRO A 105 0.12 -13.46 -8.70
C PRO A 105 -0.94 -12.68 -7.91
N CYS A 106 -1.22 -11.45 -8.36
CA CYS A 106 -2.25 -10.57 -7.82
C CYS A 106 -3.29 -10.26 -8.89
N GLN A 107 -4.55 -10.57 -8.60
CA GLN A 107 -5.68 -10.14 -9.40
C GLN A 107 -6.09 -8.73 -9.01
N ILE A 108 -6.16 -7.83 -9.98
CA ILE A 108 -6.74 -6.49 -9.79
C ILE A 108 -8.21 -6.54 -10.24
N VAL A 109 -9.10 -6.14 -9.33
CA VAL A 109 -10.53 -6.05 -9.61
C VAL A 109 -10.99 -4.60 -9.65
N ASP A 110 -11.93 -4.29 -10.54
CA ASP A 110 -12.49 -2.94 -10.67
C ASP A 110 -13.63 -2.68 -9.67
N LEU A 111 -13.44 -3.12 -8.43
CA LEU A 111 -14.39 -2.93 -7.33
C LEU A 111 -13.85 -1.89 -6.35
N LEU A 112 -14.74 -1.07 -5.80
CA LEU A 112 -14.44 -0.26 -4.63
C LEU A 112 -14.63 -1.13 -3.39
N ILE A 113 -13.53 -1.38 -2.66
CA ILE A 113 -13.53 -2.31 -1.53
C ILE A 113 -13.86 -1.59 -0.23
N ALA A 114 -13.14 -0.51 0.06
CA ALA A 114 -13.25 0.16 1.35
C ALA A 114 -13.17 1.68 1.20
N THR A 115 -13.75 2.37 2.17
CA THR A 115 -13.50 3.78 2.46
C THR A 115 -12.64 3.88 3.71
N CYS A 116 -11.49 4.53 3.57
CA CYS A 116 -10.44 4.58 4.58
C CYS A 116 -10.20 6.01 5.03
N ASN A 117 -9.94 6.20 6.33
CA ASN A 117 -9.56 7.51 6.85
C ASN A 117 -8.18 7.92 6.32
N SER A 118 -8.06 9.17 5.83
CA SER A 118 -6.82 9.74 5.31
C SER A 118 -5.85 10.21 6.42
N ASP A 119 -6.26 10.24 7.70
CA ASP A 119 -5.47 10.77 8.81
C ASP A 119 -4.46 9.77 9.41
N GLY A 120 -4.27 8.64 8.74
CA GLY A 120 -3.33 7.59 9.15
C GLY A 120 -1.88 8.07 9.27
N VAL A 121 -1.10 7.41 10.14
CA VAL A 121 0.30 7.76 10.46
C VAL A 121 1.17 7.85 9.20
N SER A 122 1.00 6.95 8.24
CA SER A 122 1.75 6.95 6.97
C SER A 122 1.50 8.18 6.09
N LYS A 123 0.41 8.91 6.35
CA LYS A 123 0.04 10.13 5.59
C LYS A 123 0.64 11.42 6.16
N LYS A 124 1.16 11.39 7.38
CA LYS A 124 1.74 12.58 8.03
C LYS A 124 3.01 13.11 7.35
N GLY A 125 3.65 12.32 6.48
CA GLY A 125 4.82 12.76 5.71
C GLY A 125 6.06 13.08 6.55
N GLN A 126 6.19 12.51 7.73
CA GLN A 126 7.36 12.64 8.58
C GLN A 126 8.56 11.92 7.94
N TRP A 127 9.78 12.45 8.13
CA TRP A 127 11.00 11.87 7.58
C TRP A 127 11.21 10.40 7.98
N LYS A 128 10.80 10.03 9.19
CA LYS A 128 10.86 8.65 9.68
C LYS A 128 10.20 7.64 8.75
N ILE A 129 9.11 8.01 8.06
CA ILE A 129 8.42 7.14 7.09
C ILE A 129 9.32 6.85 5.89
N TYR A 130 10.05 7.87 5.42
CA TYR A 130 10.99 7.72 4.31
C TYR A 130 12.22 6.91 4.72
N GLN A 131 12.69 7.04 5.96
CA GLN A 131 13.75 6.19 6.51
C GLN A 131 13.33 4.72 6.54
N GLU A 132 12.11 4.41 6.99
CA GLU A 132 11.57 3.04 6.89
C GLU A 132 11.46 2.58 5.42
N GLU A 133 11.03 3.45 4.50
CA GLU A 133 10.94 3.13 3.07
C GLU A 133 12.32 2.81 2.46
N ILE A 134 13.36 3.55 2.82
CA ILE A 134 14.74 3.29 2.39
C ILE A 134 15.19 1.93 2.93
N SER A 135 15.04 1.72 4.24
CA SER A 135 15.50 0.51 4.92
C SER A 135 14.84 -0.74 4.35
N LEU A 136 13.49 -0.75 4.22
CA LEU A 136 12.77 -1.92 3.71
C LEU A 136 13.10 -2.25 2.25
N LYS A 137 13.35 -1.24 1.42
CA LYS A 137 13.75 -1.45 0.02
C LYS A 137 15.17 -1.98 -0.08
N THR A 138 16.07 -1.46 0.75
CA THR A 138 17.46 -1.93 0.84
C THR A 138 17.50 -3.38 1.31
N ASP A 139 16.75 -3.72 2.37
CA ASP A 139 16.62 -5.07 2.92
C ASP A 139 16.11 -6.07 1.85
N LEU A 140 15.12 -5.67 1.08
CA LEU A 140 14.53 -6.52 0.05
C LEU A 140 15.26 -6.50 -1.30
N SER A 141 16.26 -5.65 -1.52
CA SER A 141 17.01 -5.57 -2.78
C SER A 141 18.50 -5.79 -2.60
N SER A 142 19.24 -4.71 -2.42
CA SER A 142 20.69 -4.71 -2.20
C SER A 142 21.14 -3.43 -1.52
N VAL A 143 22.12 -3.53 -0.65
CA VAL A 143 22.76 -2.38 0.01
C VAL A 143 23.32 -1.36 -1.00
N TYR A 144 23.78 -1.81 -2.15
CA TYR A 144 24.29 -0.94 -3.22
C TYR A 144 23.23 -0.01 -3.80
N LEU A 145 21.94 -0.33 -3.65
CA LEU A 145 20.84 0.52 -4.09
C LEU A 145 20.37 1.53 -3.03
N ALA A 146 20.91 1.47 -1.82
CA ALA A 146 20.55 2.38 -0.73
C ALA A 146 20.70 3.87 -1.12
N PRO A 147 21.79 4.32 -1.78
CA PRO A 147 21.92 5.72 -2.20
C PRO A 147 20.80 6.16 -3.15
N LEU A 148 20.39 5.29 -4.09
CA LEU A 148 19.29 5.58 -5.01
C LEU A 148 17.98 5.76 -4.25
N PHE A 149 17.65 4.86 -3.32
CA PHE A 149 16.45 4.96 -2.50
C PHE A 149 16.44 6.19 -1.61
N TYR A 150 17.62 6.58 -1.12
CA TYR A 150 17.80 7.79 -0.33
C TYR A 150 17.49 9.05 -1.15
N ILE A 151 18.06 9.18 -2.35
CA ILE A 151 17.80 10.31 -3.27
C ILE A 151 16.32 10.40 -3.62
N LEU A 152 15.70 9.27 -4.01
CA LEU A 152 14.27 9.23 -4.32
C LEU A 152 13.41 9.63 -3.12
N SER A 153 13.80 9.25 -1.92
CA SER A 153 13.08 9.61 -0.69
C SER A 153 13.21 11.08 -0.34
N ILE A 154 14.39 11.69 -0.55
CA ILE A 154 14.58 13.14 -0.41
C ILE A 154 13.67 13.90 -1.39
N ILE A 155 13.66 13.49 -2.66
CA ILE A 155 12.82 14.12 -3.68
C ILE A 155 11.34 14.06 -3.26
N LYS A 156 10.85 12.90 -2.86
CA LYS A 156 9.46 12.73 -2.38
C LYS A 156 9.14 13.58 -1.17
N TYR A 157 10.06 13.62 -0.20
CA TYR A 157 9.90 14.39 1.03
C TYR A 157 9.83 15.91 0.73
N SER A 158 10.76 16.41 -0.10
CA SER A 158 10.82 17.82 -0.50
C SER A 158 9.57 18.23 -1.28
N LEU A 159 9.16 17.42 -2.28
CA LEU A 159 7.92 17.67 -3.03
C LEU A 159 6.70 17.74 -2.08
N ARG A 160 6.63 16.84 -1.10
CA ARG A 160 5.51 16.84 -0.14
C ARG A 160 5.53 18.07 0.73
N LYS A 161 6.70 18.56 1.16
CA LYS A 161 6.81 19.79 1.94
C LYS A 161 6.36 21.01 1.14
N ILE A 162 6.82 21.16 -0.09
CA ILE A 162 6.44 22.25 -1.00
C ILE A 162 4.92 22.26 -1.23
N ILE A 163 4.34 21.12 -1.56
CA ILE A 163 2.91 21.00 -1.88
C ILE A 163 2.01 21.20 -0.65
N ASN A 164 2.48 20.88 0.54
CA ASN A 164 1.71 21.13 1.77
C ASN A 164 1.73 22.60 2.21
N VAL A 165 2.66 23.42 1.70
CA VAL A 165 2.72 24.86 1.94
C VAL A 165 1.81 25.63 0.96
N LEU A 166 1.56 25.08 -0.23
CA LEU A 166 0.65 25.62 -1.26
C LEU A 166 -0.81 25.14 -1.05
#